data_f4870003a95785c56f3903f959212e90
#
_entry.id   f4870003a95785c56f3903f959212e90
#
_cell.length_a   1.000
_cell.length_b   1.000
_cell.length_c   1.000
_cell.angle_alpha   90.00
_cell.angle_beta   90.00
_cell.angle_gamma   90.00
#
_symmetry.space_group_name_H-M   'P 1'
#
loop_
_entity.id
_entity.type
_entity.pdbx_description
1 polymer ?
#
loop_
_entity_poly.entity_id
_entity_poly.type
_entity_poly.pdbx_seq_one_letter_code
_entity_poly.pdbx_strand_id
1 'polypeptide(L)'
;MAGTDVERDGRRTAWRNPVLRFERSCRAPATVVYDLLADLPSHLDWGGQRQGETTRLLTLQAPQGPATVGVEFVTTGSDGKVARWSDRSVVTEATRPAVFEFVTEGRRDGKPGTRPWLFTAAHRYVITPEPAGCRVRYTQDMTRLDGAPWILTSRWGSRLVFRMSATFMMRGFRGLLAMAEERAGIPT
;
A
#
# COMPACT_ATOMS: atom_id res chain seq x y z
N MET A 1 -44.27 1.66 37.48
CA MET A 1 -43.07 0.83 37.64
C MET A 1 -42.15 1.16 36.48
N ALA A 2 -41.07 1.88 36.76
CA ALA A 2 -40.13 2.38 35.77
C ALA A 2 -39.04 1.33 35.52
N GLY A 3 -38.94 0.90 34.28
CA GLY A 3 -37.85 0.06 33.82
C GLY A 3 -36.67 0.95 33.40
N THR A 4 -35.58 0.86 34.12
CA THR A 4 -34.32 1.55 33.81
C THR A 4 -33.58 0.81 32.70
N ASP A 5 -33.62 1.39 31.51
CA ASP A 5 -32.72 1.03 30.40
C ASP A 5 -31.30 1.45 30.79
N VAL A 6 -30.46 0.45 31.08
CA VAL A 6 -29.01 0.62 31.24
C VAL A 6 -28.39 0.68 29.84
N GLU A 7 -28.26 1.90 29.37
CA GLU A 7 -27.48 2.24 28.18
C GLU A 7 -26.02 1.84 28.43
N ARG A 8 -25.60 0.68 27.89
CA ARG A 8 -24.21 0.26 27.85
C ARG A 8 -23.50 1.10 26.84
N ASP A 9 -22.95 2.22 27.30
CA ASP A 9 -21.97 3.04 26.58
C ASP A 9 -20.73 2.16 26.27
N GLY A 10 -20.80 1.47 25.15
CA GLY A 10 -19.68 0.74 24.57
C GLY A 10 -18.66 1.71 24.03
N ARG A 11 -17.79 2.24 24.89
CA ARG A 11 -16.56 2.93 24.44
C ARG A 11 -15.73 1.94 23.61
N ARG A 12 -16.03 1.85 22.33
CA ARG A 12 -15.12 1.33 21.33
C ARG A 12 -13.91 2.26 21.37
N THR A 13 -12.84 1.80 22.01
CA THR A 13 -11.54 2.45 21.89
C THR A 13 -11.26 2.59 20.39
N ALA A 14 -11.34 3.82 19.91
CA ALA A 14 -11.15 4.12 18.49
C ALA A 14 -9.80 3.53 18.06
N TRP A 15 -9.85 2.53 17.20
CA TRP A 15 -8.67 1.96 16.58
C TRP A 15 -7.91 3.10 15.89
N ARG A 16 -6.70 3.38 16.36
CA ARG A 16 -5.87 4.39 15.72
C ARG A 16 -5.27 3.76 14.48
N ASN A 17 -5.67 4.26 13.33
CA ASN A 17 -5.17 3.84 12.04
C ASN A 17 -3.64 3.89 12.01
N PRO A 18 -2.97 2.76 11.75
CA PRO A 18 -1.54 2.79 11.57
C PRO A 18 -1.22 3.43 10.21
N VAL A 19 -0.34 4.41 10.24
CA VAL A 19 0.16 5.10 9.05
C VAL A 19 1.62 4.74 8.84
N LEU A 20 1.95 4.18 7.68
CA LEU A 20 3.32 4.00 7.22
C LEU A 20 3.74 5.21 6.39
N ARG A 21 4.96 5.71 6.62
CA ARG A 21 5.54 6.81 5.84
C ARG A 21 6.97 6.48 5.47
N PHE A 22 7.29 6.65 4.20
CA PHE A 22 8.65 6.57 3.68
C PHE A 22 8.93 7.81 2.87
N GLU A 23 10.16 8.29 2.94
CA GLU A 23 10.61 9.42 2.13
C GLU A 23 12.06 9.17 1.70
N ARG A 24 12.34 9.38 0.40
CA ARG A 24 13.67 9.25 -0.16
C ARG A 24 13.85 10.15 -1.37
N SER A 25 15.09 10.60 -1.59
CA SER A 25 15.49 11.21 -2.85
C SER A 25 15.74 10.13 -3.90
N CYS A 26 15.44 10.47 -5.15
CA CYS A 26 15.64 9.69 -6.36
C CYS A 26 16.32 10.60 -7.38
N ARG A 27 17.34 10.09 -8.06
CA ARG A 27 18.06 10.87 -9.10
C ARG A 27 17.30 10.99 -10.41
N ALA A 28 16.26 10.18 -10.60
CA ALA A 28 15.38 10.29 -11.75
C ALA A 28 14.48 11.54 -11.68
N PRO A 29 14.13 12.14 -12.82
CA PRO A 29 13.12 13.20 -12.88
C PRO A 29 11.78 12.77 -12.29
N ALA A 30 11.05 13.71 -11.69
CA ALA A 30 9.73 13.45 -11.10
C ALA A 30 8.73 12.83 -12.08
N THR A 31 8.82 13.20 -13.36
CA THR A 31 7.98 12.65 -14.43
C THR A 31 8.21 11.17 -14.65
N VAL A 32 9.45 10.68 -14.57
CA VAL A 32 9.78 9.25 -14.74
C VAL A 32 9.22 8.43 -13.59
N VAL A 33 9.34 8.91 -12.34
CA VAL A 33 8.74 8.23 -11.18
C VAL A 33 7.23 8.20 -11.29
N TYR A 34 6.60 9.33 -11.67
CA TYR A 34 5.16 9.39 -11.84
C TYR A 34 4.66 8.44 -12.94
N ASP A 35 5.33 8.44 -14.08
CA ASP A 35 4.95 7.61 -15.22
C ASP A 35 5.04 6.11 -14.89
N LEU A 36 5.98 5.69 -14.02
CA LEU A 36 6.06 4.34 -13.46
C LEU A 36 4.88 4.02 -12.52
N LEU A 37 4.43 4.98 -11.73
CA LEU A 37 3.26 4.79 -10.86
C LEU A 37 1.97 4.71 -11.67
N ALA A 38 1.85 5.49 -12.73
CA ALA A 38 0.69 5.48 -13.62
C ALA A 38 0.67 4.28 -14.57
N ASP A 39 1.82 3.67 -14.84
CA ASP A 39 1.95 2.40 -15.58
C ASP A 39 1.69 1.22 -14.65
N LEU A 40 0.39 0.94 -14.37
CA LEU A 40 -0.02 -0.10 -13.41
C LEU A 40 0.63 -1.46 -13.67
N PRO A 41 0.76 -1.98 -14.91
CA PRO A 41 1.47 -3.24 -15.15
C PRO A 41 2.90 -3.26 -14.59
N SER A 42 3.61 -2.14 -14.59
CA SER A 42 4.97 -2.04 -14.05
C SER A 42 5.06 -2.29 -12.54
N HIS A 43 3.93 -2.23 -11.81
CA HIS A 43 3.88 -2.54 -10.39
C HIS A 43 4.28 -3.99 -10.09
N LEU A 44 4.08 -4.92 -11.03
CA LEU A 44 4.56 -6.31 -10.88
C LEU A 44 6.08 -6.41 -10.82
N ASP A 45 6.80 -5.49 -11.46
CA ASP A 45 8.26 -5.49 -11.45
C ASP A 45 8.79 -4.98 -10.11
N TRP A 46 8.45 -3.75 -9.73
CA TRP A 46 8.99 -3.15 -8.53
C TRP A 46 8.28 -3.60 -7.24
N GLY A 47 6.98 -3.88 -7.27
CA GLY A 47 6.18 -4.38 -6.14
C GLY A 47 6.07 -5.91 -6.11
N GLY A 48 6.51 -6.62 -7.15
CA GLY A 48 6.52 -8.06 -7.27
C GLY A 48 7.92 -8.64 -7.24
N GLN A 49 8.59 -8.67 -8.39
CA GLN A 49 9.89 -9.35 -8.56
C GLN A 49 10.99 -8.74 -7.69
N ARG A 50 11.05 -7.43 -7.58
CA ARG A 50 12.07 -6.72 -6.78
C ARG A 50 11.78 -6.67 -5.28
N GLN A 51 10.55 -7.02 -4.86
CA GLN A 51 10.17 -6.99 -3.44
C GLN A 51 10.69 -8.20 -2.66
N GLY A 52 10.87 -9.35 -3.31
CA GLY A 52 11.39 -10.57 -2.71
C GLY A 52 10.46 -11.77 -2.91
N GLU A 53 10.89 -12.94 -2.42
CA GLU A 53 10.19 -14.20 -2.69
C GLU A 53 8.96 -14.43 -1.80
N THR A 54 8.96 -13.90 -0.59
CA THR A 54 7.95 -14.26 0.43
C THR A 54 6.78 -13.30 0.51
N THR A 55 7.01 -12.01 0.29
CA THR A 55 5.96 -10.98 0.33
C THR A 55 6.06 -10.16 -0.93
N ARG A 56 5.13 -10.35 -1.86
CA ARG A 56 5.16 -9.70 -3.18
C ARG A 56 3.82 -9.75 -3.89
N LEU A 57 3.64 -8.87 -4.86
CA LEU A 57 2.60 -8.99 -5.88
C LEU A 57 2.84 -10.24 -6.75
N LEU A 58 1.77 -10.95 -7.06
CA LEU A 58 1.80 -12.13 -7.94
C LEU A 58 1.12 -11.85 -9.28
N THR A 59 -0.02 -11.17 -9.26
CA THR A 59 -0.77 -10.80 -10.46
C THR A 59 -1.28 -9.38 -10.34
N LEU A 60 -1.45 -8.72 -11.47
CA LEU A 60 -2.12 -7.44 -11.59
C LEU A 60 -2.94 -7.44 -12.88
N GLN A 61 -4.20 -7.04 -12.78
CA GLN A 61 -5.11 -6.83 -13.89
C GLN A 61 -5.55 -5.37 -13.89
N ALA A 62 -5.23 -4.65 -14.94
CA ALA A 62 -5.56 -3.24 -15.12
C ALA A 62 -5.88 -2.95 -16.59
N PRO A 63 -6.63 -1.88 -16.90
CA PRO A 63 -6.72 -1.35 -18.24
C PRO A 63 -5.35 -1.00 -18.81
N GLN A 64 -5.24 -0.99 -20.14
CA GLN A 64 -4.02 -0.54 -20.81
C GLN A 64 -3.91 0.97 -20.79
N GLY A 65 -2.67 1.47 -20.76
CA GLY A 65 -2.34 2.89 -20.77
C GLY A 65 -2.14 3.49 -19.39
N PRO A 66 -1.78 4.78 -19.33
CA PRO A 66 -1.54 5.47 -18.06
C PRO A 66 -2.82 5.55 -17.21
N ALA A 67 -2.68 5.22 -15.94
CA ALA A 67 -3.81 5.28 -15.00
C ALA A 67 -4.19 6.74 -14.70
N THR A 68 -5.48 7.00 -14.79
CA THR A 68 -6.13 8.27 -14.44
C THR A 68 -7.11 8.05 -13.29
N VAL A 69 -7.64 9.13 -12.72
CA VAL A 69 -8.66 9.06 -11.65
C VAL A 69 -9.84 8.22 -12.12
N GLY A 70 -10.28 7.31 -11.25
CA GLY A 70 -11.37 6.37 -11.51
C GLY A 70 -10.93 5.05 -12.16
N VAL A 71 -9.69 4.92 -12.60
CA VAL A 71 -9.17 3.63 -13.09
C VAL A 71 -9.13 2.63 -11.96
N GLU A 72 -9.69 1.46 -12.23
CA GLU A 72 -9.72 0.32 -11.30
C GLU A 72 -8.71 -0.75 -11.73
N PHE A 73 -8.11 -1.40 -10.74
CA PHE A 73 -7.24 -2.55 -10.97
C PHE A 73 -7.37 -3.56 -9.83
N VAL A 74 -7.06 -4.80 -10.14
CA VAL A 74 -7.13 -5.92 -9.19
C VAL A 74 -5.76 -6.53 -9.05
N THR A 75 -5.34 -6.79 -7.81
CA THR A 75 -4.08 -7.45 -7.54
C THR A 75 -4.26 -8.69 -6.67
N THR A 76 -3.33 -9.62 -6.82
CA THR A 76 -3.14 -10.71 -5.86
C THR A 76 -1.70 -10.74 -5.39
N GLY A 77 -1.48 -11.23 -4.20
CA GLY A 77 -0.14 -11.34 -3.68
C GLY A 77 0.03 -12.40 -2.60
N SER A 78 1.27 -12.58 -2.17
CA SER A 78 1.63 -13.49 -1.10
C SER A 78 2.27 -12.75 0.06
N ASP A 79 2.00 -13.24 1.28
CA ASP A 79 2.65 -12.79 2.50
C ASP A 79 3.13 -14.02 3.27
N GLY A 80 4.40 -14.32 3.09
CA GLY A 80 4.99 -15.58 3.52
C GLY A 80 4.55 -16.77 2.66
N LYS A 81 4.70 -17.97 3.21
CA LYS A 81 4.40 -19.23 2.49
C LYS A 81 2.91 -19.56 2.40
N VAL A 82 2.10 -19.06 3.31
CA VAL A 82 0.71 -19.50 3.51
C VAL A 82 -0.30 -18.41 3.19
N ALA A 83 -0.05 -17.19 3.67
CA ALA A 83 -1.01 -16.11 3.50
C ALA A 83 -1.05 -15.60 2.05
N ARG A 84 -2.24 -15.33 1.58
CA ARG A 84 -2.51 -14.73 0.26
C ARG A 84 -3.42 -13.54 0.47
N TRP A 85 -3.29 -12.53 -0.38
CA TRP A 85 -4.27 -11.46 -0.44
C TRP A 85 -4.78 -11.28 -1.87
N SER A 86 -5.98 -10.76 -1.95
CA SER A 86 -6.56 -10.24 -3.18
C SER A 86 -7.18 -8.89 -2.87
N ASP A 87 -7.04 -7.94 -3.77
CA ASP A 87 -7.59 -6.61 -3.58
C ASP A 87 -8.06 -5.99 -4.89
N ARG A 88 -8.94 -5.00 -4.74
CA ARG A 88 -9.39 -4.09 -5.78
C ARG A 88 -8.99 -2.69 -5.37
N SER A 89 -8.38 -1.98 -6.27
CA SER A 89 -7.92 -0.62 -6.07
C SER A 89 -8.56 0.33 -7.07
N VAL A 90 -8.78 1.57 -6.63
CA VAL A 90 -9.29 2.65 -7.47
C VAL A 90 -8.35 3.83 -7.34
N VAL A 91 -7.91 4.39 -8.47
CA VAL A 91 -7.10 5.62 -8.49
C VAL A 91 -7.97 6.81 -8.10
N THR A 92 -7.57 7.50 -7.03
CA THR A 92 -8.32 8.63 -6.45
C THR A 92 -7.71 9.99 -6.78
N GLU A 93 -6.39 10.04 -7.03
CA GLU A 93 -5.69 11.24 -7.49
C GLU A 93 -4.58 10.88 -8.47
N ALA A 94 -4.49 11.63 -9.58
CA ALA A 94 -3.51 11.43 -10.65
C ALA A 94 -3.06 12.78 -11.20
N THR A 95 -2.31 13.56 -10.40
CA THR A 95 -1.81 14.90 -10.73
C THR A 95 -0.34 14.82 -11.15
N ARG A 96 -0.09 14.69 -12.46
CA ARG A 96 1.28 14.55 -13.02
C ARG A 96 2.07 15.85 -12.94
N PRO A 97 3.33 15.83 -12.51
CA PRO A 97 4.08 14.69 -11.98
C PRO A 97 4.07 14.61 -10.44
N ALA A 98 3.16 15.30 -9.75
CA ALA A 98 3.28 15.63 -8.34
C ALA A 98 2.63 14.59 -7.40
N VAL A 99 1.47 14.03 -7.77
CA VAL A 99 0.71 13.15 -6.87
C VAL A 99 0.10 11.99 -7.62
N PHE A 100 0.26 10.80 -7.06
CA PHE A 100 -0.47 9.60 -7.46
C PHE A 100 -1.04 8.92 -6.22
N GLU A 101 -2.36 8.70 -6.20
CA GLU A 101 -3.05 8.09 -5.07
C GLU A 101 -4.06 7.05 -5.54
N PHE A 102 -4.17 5.96 -4.80
CA PHE A 102 -5.22 4.97 -4.98
C PHE A 102 -5.67 4.41 -3.62
N VAL A 103 -6.92 4.00 -3.56
CA VAL A 103 -7.52 3.33 -2.40
C VAL A 103 -7.73 1.86 -2.74
N THR A 104 -7.29 1.00 -1.85
CA THR A 104 -7.33 -0.45 -1.95
C THR A 104 -8.33 -1.00 -0.95
N GLU A 105 -9.27 -1.83 -1.42
CA GLU A 105 -10.09 -2.70 -0.60
C GLU A 105 -9.67 -4.13 -0.82
N GLY A 106 -9.28 -4.82 0.24
CA GLY A 106 -8.66 -6.11 0.10
C GLY A 106 -9.10 -7.11 1.15
N ARG A 107 -8.81 -8.37 0.81
CA ARG A 107 -9.00 -9.55 1.63
C ARG A 107 -7.67 -10.27 1.77
N ARG A 108 -7.33 -10.65 2.99
CA ARG A 108 -6.18 -11.49 3.28
C ARG A 108 -6.62 -12.81 3.89
N ASP A 109 -6.33 -13.89 3.21
CA ASP A 109 -6.54 -15.24 3.69
C ASP A 109 -5.30 -15.75 4.43
N GLY A 110 -5.53 -16.38 5.57
CA GLY A 110 -4.49 -17.01 6.39
C GLY A 110 -4.42 -18.52 6.17
N LYS A 111 -4.17 -19.25 7.25
CA LYS A 111 -4.20 -20.73 7.26
C LYS A 111 -5.62 -21.23 6.92
N PRO A 112 -5.76 -22.42 6.30
CA PRO A 112 -7.04 -23.06 6.11
C PRO A 112 -7.84 -23.14 7.42
N GLY A 113 -9.13 -22.81 7.36
CA GLY A 113 -10.02 -22.78 8.54
C GLY A 113 -9.97 -21.50 9.38
N THR A 114 -9.10 -20.55 9.08
CA THR A 114 -9.11 -19.24 9.73
C THR A 114 -10.00 -18.24 8.99
N ARG A 115 -10.62 -17.34 9.77
CA ARG A 115 -11.43 -16.25 9.19
C ARG A 115 -10.50 -15.29 8.41
N PRO A 116 -10.87 -14.89 7.19
CA PRO A 116 -10.11 -13.89 6.44
C PRO A 116 -10.19 -12.51 7.10
N TRP A 117 -9.19 -11.67 6.85
CA TRP A 117 -9.23 -10.26 7.21
C TRP A 117 -9.72 -9.45 6.02
N LEU A 118 -10.44 -8.38 6.31
CA LEU A 118 -10.79 -7.36 5.34
C LEU A 118 -10.06 -6.08 5.72
N PHE A 119 -9.51 -5.41 4.73
CA PHE A 119 -8.79 -4.16 4.97
C PHE A 119 -9.11 -3.12 3.90
N THR A 120 -8.99 -1.86 4.29
CA THR A 120 -9.00 -0.73 3.37
C THR A 120 -7.77 0.11 3.65
N ALA A 121 -7.03 0.47 2.61
CA ALA A 121 -5.83 1.28 2.71
C ALA A 121 -5.76 2.33 1.61
N ALA A 122 -5.41 3.55 1.96
CA ALA A 122 -5.05 4.60 1.01
C ALA A 122 -3.54 4.60 0.79
N HIS A 123 -3.11 4.63 -0.46
CA HIS A 123 -1.72 4.66 -0.88
C HIS A 123 -1.46 5.96 -1.63
N ARG A 124 -0.65 6.85 -1.04
CA ARG A 124 -0.37 8.17 -1.61
C ARG A 124 1.11 8.36 -1.85
N TYR A 125 1.46 8.72 -3.06
CA TYR A 125 2.80 9.13 -3.48
C TYR A 125 2.78 10.64 -3.77
N VAL A 126 3.66 11.37 -3.10
CA VAL A 126 3.91 12.79 -3.36
C VAL A 126 5.33 12.91 -3.88
N ILE A 127 5.48 13.50 -5.07
CA ILE A 127 6.74 13.63 -5.78
C ILE A 127 7.06 15.11 -5.89
N THR A 128 8.16 15.52 -5.30
CA THR A 128 8.62 16.91 -5.31
C THR A 128 9.89 17.00 -6.17
N PRO A 129 9.91 17.77 -7.25
CA PRO A 129 11.12 17.98 -8.05
C PRO A 129 12.23 18.59 -7.19
N GLU A 130 13.47 18.14 -7.41
CA GLU A 130 14.70 18.67 -6.82
C GLU A 130 15.74 18.91 -7.93
N PRO A 131 16.78 19.76 -7.74
CA PRO A 131 17.77 20.06 -8.77
C PRO A 131 18.49 18.82 -9.33
N ALA A 132 18.65 17.76 -8.50
CA ALA A 132 19.34 16.52 -8.87
C ALA A 132 18.36 15.34 -9.03
N GLY A 133 17.08 15.59 -9.36
CA GLY A 133 16.08 14.54 -9.52
C GLY A 133 14.76 14.87 -8.84
N CYS A 134 14.34 14.07 -7.86
CA CYS A 134 13.13 14.33 -7.10
C CYS A 134 13.19 13.72 -5.69
N ARG A 135 12.30 14.17 -4.82
CA ARG A 135 12.00 13.57 -3.52
C ARG A 135 10.65 12.89 -3.59
N VAL A 136 10.60 11.63 -3.21
CA VAL A 136 9.37 10.84 -3.20
C VAL A 136 8.98 10.52 -1.78
N ARG A 137 7.75 10.90 -1.40
CA ARG A 137 7.12 10.53 -0.14
C ARG A 137 5.98 9.56 -0.42
N TYR A 138 6.04 8.41 0.18
CA TYR A 138 4.97 7.43 0.18
C TYR A 138 4.29 7.39 1.54
N THR A 139 2.97 7.38 1.55
CA THR A 139 2.15 7.20 2.75
C THR A 139 1.13 6.10 2.48
N GLN A 140 1.04 5.16 3.41
CA GLN A 140 -0.06 4.19 3.45
C GLN A 140 -0.85 4.41 4.73
N ASP A 141 -2.13 4.71 4.60
CA ASP A 141 -3.07 4.87 5.70
C ASP A 141 -4.07 3.70 5.70
N MET A 142 -3.99 2.86 6.73
CA MET A 142 -4.91 1.75 6.90
C MET A 142 -6.18 2.26 7.58
N THR A 143 -7.25 2.47 6.82
CA THR A 143 -8.49 3.07 7.31
C THR A 143 -9.48 2.05 7.87
N ARG A 144 -9.34 0.77 7.50
CA ARG A 144 -10.18 -0.33 7.98
C ARG A 144 -9.37 -1.61 8.14
N LEU A 145 -9.65 -2.37 9.19
CA LEU A 145 -9.08 -3.71 9.41
C LEU A 145 -10.06 -4.56 10.22
N ASP A 146 -10.84 -5.41 9.54
CA ASP A 146 -11.84 -6.27 10.14
C ASP A 146 -11.39 -7.73 10.13
N GLY A 147 -11.77 -8.47 11.18
CA GLY A 147 -11.46 -9.89 11.30
C GLY A 147 -9.99 -10.21 11.58
N ALA A 148 -9.15 -9.21 11.73
CA ALA A 148 -7.75 -9.40 12.11
C ALA A 148 -7.63 -9.91 13.56
N PRO A 149 -6.60 -10.72 13.88
CA PRO A 149 -6.32 -11.11 15.25
C PRO A 149 -6.20 -9.89 16.18
N TRP A 150 -6.68 -10.02 17.41
CA TRP A 150 -6.68 -8.94 18.40
C TRP A 150 -5.30 -8.29 18.60
N ILE A 151 -4.23 -9.07 18.44
CA ILE A 151 -2.85 -8.55 18.54
C ILE A 151 -2.58 -7.45 17.49
N LEU A 152 -3.16 -7.54 16.29
CA LEU A 152 -3.00 -6.54 15.24
C LEU A 152 -3.82 -5.28 15.48
N THR A 153 -4.90 -5.40 16.25
CA THR A 153 -5.76 -4.27 16.62
C THR A 153 -5.41 -3.68 17.98
N SER A 154 -4.52 -4.33 18.76
CA SER A 154 -4.00 -3.83 20.02
C SER A 154 -2.94 -2.75 19.80
N ARG A 155 -2.79 -1.79 20.74
CA ARG A 155 -1.82 -0.68 20.65
C ARG A 155 -0.37 -1.12 20.49
N TRP A 156 0.02 -2.25 21.11
CA TRP A 156 1.39 -2.77 21.10
C TRP A 156 1.63 -3.68 19.90
N GLY A 157 0.72 -4.62 19.68
CA GLY A 157 0.84 -5.58 18.60
C GLY A 157 0.76 -4.92 17.22
N SER A 158 -0.12 -3.92 17.03
CA SER A 158 -0.19 -3.16 15.79
C SER A 158 1.15 -2.49 15.47
N ARG A 159 1.79 -1.81 16.44
CA ARG A 159 3.09 -1.17 16.23
C ARG A 159 4.18 -2.16 15.79
N LEU A 160 4.24 -3.34 16.42
CA LEU A 160 5.24 -4.36 16.07
C LEU A 160 4.99 -4.89 14.65
N VAL A 161 3.76 -5.27 14.34
CA VAL A 161 3.42 -5.83 13.03
C VAL A 161 3.61 -4.81 11.92
N PHE A 162 3.18 -3.54 12.13
CA PHE A 162 3.41 -2.48 11.15
C PHE A 162 4.88 -2.18 10.95
N ARG A 163 5.71 -2.24 12.01
CA ARG A 163 7.17 -2.12 11.88
C ARG A 163 7.78 -3.25 11.04
N MET A 164 7.29 -4.47 11.19
CA MET A 164 7.71 -5.60 10.34
C MET A 164 7.24 -5.42 8.89
N SER A 165 5.96 -5.04 8.69
CA SER A 165 5.40 -4.77 7.37
C SER A 165 6.13 -3.62 6.66
N ALA A 166 6.58 -2.59 7.41
CA ALA A 166 7.34 -1.48 6.87
C ALA A 166 8.62 -1.93 6.15
N THR A 167 9.28 -2.99 6.62
CA THR A 167 10.49 -3.52 5.97
C THR A 167 10.18 -4.05 4.57
N PHE A 168 9.06 -4.75 4.39
CA PHE A 168 8.64 -5.29 3.10
C PHE A 168 8.16 -4.17 2.16
N MET A 169 7.32 -3.28 2.65
CA MET A 169 6.85 -2.13 1.87
C MET A 169 8.00 -1.24 1.40
N MET A 170 9.02 -1.05 2.25
CA MET A 170 10.23 -0.30 1.89
C MET A 170 11.01 -0.96 0.74
N ARG A 171 10.98 -2.28 0.61
CA ARG A 171 11.64 -2.97 -0.51
C ARG A 171 10.97 -2.62 -1.83
N GLY A 172 9.64 -2.72 -1.91
CA GLY A 172 8.88 -2.29 -3.09
C GLY A 172 9.11 -0.81 -3.43
N PHE A 173 9.07 0.07 -2.41
CA PHE A 173 9.35 1.49 -2.59
C PHE A 173 10.77 1.75 -3.14
N ARG A 174 11.79 1.05 -2.64
CA ARG A 174 13.15 1.11 -3.20
C ARG A 174 13.22 0.56 -4.62
N GLY A 175 12.48 -0.50 -4.90
CA GLY A 175 12.37 -1.09 -6.24
C GLY A 175 11.82 -0.10 -7.26
N LEU A 176 10.77 0.67 -6.89
CA LEU A 176 10.23 1.75 -7.70
C LEU A 176 11.30 2.80 -8.04
N LEU A 177 12.03 3.30 -7.02
CA LEU A 177 13.03 4.34 -7.22
C LEU A 177 14.21 3.85 -8.08
N ALA A 178 14.70 2.63 -7.83
CA ALA A 178 15.76 2.02 -8.64
C ALA A 178 15.32 1.86 -10.10
N MET A 179 14.11 1.39 -10.34
CA MET A 179 13.56 1.25 -11.69
C MET A 179 13.40 2.62 -12.39
N ALA A 180 13.04 3.67 -11.63
CA ALA A 180 12.98 5.02 -12.18
C ALA A 180 14.36 5.52 -12.59
N GLU A 181 15.40 5.30 -11.80
CA GLU A 181 16.77 5.66 -12.12
C GLU A 181 17.27 4.88 -13.34
N GLU A 182 16.99 3.59 -13.44
CA GLU A 182 17.31 2.76 -14.60
C GLU A 182 16.63 3.28 -15.88
N ARG A 183 15.32 3.61 -15.82
CA ARG A 183 14.59 4.19 -16.96
C ARG A 183 15.13 5.57 -17.39
N ALA A 184 15.67 6.31 -16.44
CA ALA A 184 16.32 7.60 -16.73
C ALA A 184 17.76 7.45 -17.24
N GLY A 185 18.29 6.22 -17.40
CA GLY A 185 19.67 5.96 -17.86
C GLY A 185 20.74 6.31 -16.81
N ILE A 186 20.37 6.35 -15.53
CA ILE A 186 21.27 6.70 -14.44
C ILE A 186 21.92 5.41 -13.91
N PRO A 187 23.25 5.29 -13.93
CA PRO A 187 23.93 4.10 -13.41
C PRO A 187 23.65 3.93 -11.89
N THR A 188 23.30 2.71 -11.50
CA THR A 188 23.04 2.29 -10.12
C THR A 188 24.33 2.02 -9.34
#